data_711d87a7d284b5ab865f724f81317c06
#
_entry.id   711d87a7d284b5ab865f724f81317c06
#
_cell.length_a   1.000
_cell.length_b   1.000
_cell.length_c   1.000
_cell.angle_alpha   90.00
_cell.angle_beta   90.00
_cell.angle_gamma   90.00
#
_symmetry.space_group_name_H-M   'P 1'
#
loop_
_entity.id
_entity.type
_entity.pdbx_description
1 polymer ?
#
loop_
_entity_poly.entity_id
_entity_poly.type
_entity_poly.pdbx_seq_one_letter_code
_entity_poly.pdbx_strand_id
1 'polypeptide(L)'
;MKEFFDYLAENGITPNGFYVLWGIANKVRPAVINVHTELRLLADLNLIEDAKKGILTDEGNRIIDDATALFGNMRASVKKIVVTEDDMVVQYLEMFPKGKLPSGKAARLPKNDLKKGFEWFFKNYDYSWDTILKATAYYVDSYEKNRYMYMKNSQYFIRKQNIDKSWDSELAAFCEIILNGGYTDDDNHIKERVV
;
A
#
# COMPACT_ATOMS: atom_id res chain seq x y z
N MET A 1 12.41 -20.59 -2.23
CA MET A 1 10.94 -20.46 -2.44
C MET A 1 10.27 -21.82 -2.66
N LYS A 2 10.84 -22.68 -3.49
CA LYS A 2 10.31 -24.04 -3.70
C LYS A 2 10.23 -24.83 -2.40
N GLU A 3 11.33 -24.91 -1.63
CA GLU A 3 11.42 -25.64 -0.35
C GLU A 3 10.34 -25.22 0.67
N PHE A 4 10.02 -23.94 0.74
CA PHE A 4 8.93 -23.43 1.60
C PHE A 4 7.57 -23.95 1.16
N PHE A 5 7.26 -23.89 -0.14
CA PHE A 5 5.97 -24.38 -0.64
C PHE A 5 5.88 -25.92 -0.59
N ASP A 6 7.00 -26.63 -0.85
CA ASP A 6 7.08 -28.08 -0.70
C ASP A 6 6.81 -28.47 0.77
N TYR A 7 7.42 -27.77 1.74
CA TYR A 7 7.21 -27.98 3.16
C TYR A 7 5.74 -27.77 3.57
N LEU A 8 5.10 -26.68 3.10
CA LEU A 8 3.68 -26.46 3.38
C LEU A 8 2.81 -27.56 2.80
N ALA A 9 3.08 -27.98 1.56
CA ALA A 9 2.32 -29.03 0.89
C ALA A 9 2.49 -30.39 1.59
N GLU A 10 3.68 -30.74 2.06
CA GLU A 10 3.97 -31.96 2.84
C GLU A 10 3.20 -31.99 4.16
N ASN A 11 2.95 -30.84 4.75
CA ASN A 11 2.15 -30.71 5.98
C ASN A 11 0.66 -30.45 5.72
N GLY A 12 0.20 -30.51 4.45
CA GLY A 12 -1.19 -30.30 4.07
C GLY A 12 -1.70 -28.87 4.25
N ILE A 13 -0.79 -27.90 4.32
CA ILE A 13 -1.11 -26.50 4.63
C ILE A 13 -1.08 -25.68 3.33
N THR A 14 -2.15 -24.92 3.10
CA THR A 14 -2.17 -23.95 2.00
C THR A 14 -1.32 -22.72 2.34
N PRO A 15 -0.82 -21.95 1.36
CA PRO A 15 -0.17 -20.65 1.63
C PRO A 15 -1.04 -19.68 2.43
N ASN A 16 -2.35 -19.68 2.17
CA ASN A 16 -3.32 -18.88 2.94
C ASN A 16 -3.47 -19.41 4.36
N GLY A 17 -3.54 -20.73 4.53
CA GLY A 17 -3.55 -21.40 5.84
C GLY A 17 -2.32 -21.04 6.67
N PHE A 18 -1.12 -21.10 6.06
CA PHE A 18 0.09 -20.66 6.74
C PHE A 18 0.02 -19.19 7.16
N TYR A 19 -0.48 -18.29 6.29
CA TYR A 19 -0.63 -16.88 6.64
C TYR A 19 -1.63 -16.66 7.78
N VAL A 20 -2.71 -17.44 7.84
CA VAL A 20 -3.66 -17.41 8.97
C VAL A 20 -2.98 -17.91 10.25
N LEU A 21 -2.25 -19.03 10.20
CA LEU A 21 -1.54 -19.61 11.32
C LEU A 21 -0.49 -18.62 11.88
N TRP A 22 0.32 -18.05 11.00
CA TRP A 22 1.30 -17.01 11.33
C TRP A 22 0.64 -15.76 11.93
N GLY A 23 -0.49 -15.35 11.38
CA GLY A 23 -1.27 -14.22 11.88
C GLY A 23 -1.75 -14.43 13.31
N ILE A 24 -2.21 -15.63 13.65
CA ILE A 24 -2.59 -16.01 15.02
C ILE A 24 -1.38 -15.89 15.96
N ALA A 25 -0.23 -16.47 15.60
CA ALA A 25 0.99 -16.42 16.42
C ALA A 25 1.46 -14.99 16.69
N ASN A 26 1.35 -14.12 15.69
CA ASN A 26 1.84 -12.73 15.77
C ASN A 26 0.77 -11.72 16.18
N LYS A 27 -0.45 -12.17 16.50
CA LYS A 27 -1.60 -11.31 16.84
C LYS A 27 -1.95 -10.30 15.74
N VAL A 28 -1.72 -10.69 14.50
CA VAL A 28 -2.05 -9.91 13.30
C VAL A 28 -3.29 -10.49 12.66
N ARG A 29 -4.27 -9.65 12.35
CA ARG A 29 -5.48 -10.11 11.65
C ARG A 29 -5.14 -10.37 10.16
N PRO A 30 -5.14 -11.62 9.69
CA PRO A 30 -4.83 -11.91 8.29
C PRO A 30 -5.95 -11.41 7.38
N ALA A 31 -5.56 -10.68 6.32
CA ALA A 31 -6.47 -10.23 5.28
C ALA A 31 -6.51 -11.28 4.15
N VAL A 32 -7.16 -12.41 4.40
CA VAL A 32 -7.36 -13.47 3.39
C VAL A 32 -8.84 -13.65 3.07
N ILE A 33 -9.11 -14.02 1.83
CA ILE A 33 -10.43 -14.44 1.40
C ILE A 33 -10.69 -15.83 2.02
N ASN A 34 -11.86 -16.03 2.64
CA ASN A 34 -12.25 -17.31 3.27
C ASN A 34 -11.44 -17.73 4.51
N VAL A 35 -11.12 -16.79 5.41
CA VAL A 35 -10.46 -17.08 6.70
C VAL A 35 -11.13 -18.25 7.46
N HIS A 36 -12.45 -18.33 7.43
CA HIS A 36 -13.18 -19.42 8.10
C HIS A 36 -12.87 -20.80 7.55
N THR A 37 -12.67 -20.93 6.22
CA THR A 37 -12.29 -22.19 5.59
C THR A 37 -10.89 -22.60 6.02
N GLU A 38 -9.94 -21.66 6.00
CA GLU A 38 -8.57 -21.93 6.43
C GLU A 38 -8.51 -22.29 7.93
N LEU A 39 -9.21 -21.57 8.79
CA LEU A 39 -9.29 -21.89 10.22
C LEU A 39 -9.83 -23.31 10.47
N ARG A 40 -10.82 -23.74 9.70
CA ARG A 40 -11.38 -25.10 9.81
C ARG A 40 -10.35 -26.14 9.38
N LEU A 41 -9.68 -25.95 8.25
CA LEU A 41 -8.63 -26.86 7.76
C LEU A 41 -7.48 -26.96 8.77
N LEU A 42 -7.04 -25.84 9.34
CA LEU A 42 -5.99 -25.82 10.35
C LEU A 42 -6.42 -26.50 11.67
N ALA A 43 -7.69 -26.39 12.04
CA ALA A 43 -8.24 -27.12 13.18
C ALA A 43 -8.33 -28.64 12.89
N ASP A 44 -8.75 -29.04 11.69
CA ASP A 44 -8.79 -30.44 11.25
C ASP A 44 -7.38 -31.06 11.22
N LEU A 45 -6.34 -30.26 10.96
CA LEU A 45 -4.92 -30.65 11.04
C LEU A 45 -4.37 -30.59 12.48
N ASN A 46 -5.19 -30.27 13.46
CA ASN A 46 -4.81 -30.11 14.88
C ASN A 46 -3.68 -29.08 15.12
N LEU A 47 -3.67 -28.00 14.34
CA LEU A 47 -2.67 -26.92 14.44
C LEU A 47 -3.17 -25.76 15.32
N ILE A 48 -4.47 -25.70 15.56
CA ILE A 48 -5.13 -24.67 16.38
C ILE A 48 -5.93 -25.36 17.49
N GLU A 49 -5.66 -24.98 18.74
CA GLU A 49 -6.40 -25.48 19.91
C GLU A 49 -7.73 -24.72 20.11
N ASP A 50 -7.70 -23.41 19.99
CA ASP A 50 -8.88 -22.53 20.06
C ASP A 50 -8.80 -21.40 19.05
N ALA A 51 -9.50 -21.57 17.93
CA ALA A 51 -9.54 -20.59 16.86
C ALA A 51 -10.11 -19.22 17.27
N LYS A 52 -11.01 -19.19 18.29
CA LYS A 52 -11.63 -17.94 18.78
C LYS A 52 -10.67 -17.17 19.68
N LYS A 53 -9.87 -17.88 20.47
CA LYS A 53 -8.87 -17.28 21.36
C LYS A 53 -7.51 -17.09 20.69
N GLY A 54 -7.32 -17.66 19.49
CA GLY A 54 -6.05 -17.61 18.78
C GLY A 54 -4.95 -18.40 19.51
N ILE A 55 -5.30 -19.61 20.03
CA ILE A 55 -4.35 -20.50 20.69
C ILE A 55 -3.93 -21.56 19.70
N LEU A 56 -2.61 -21.69 19.51
CA LEU A 56 -1.99 -22.70 18.67
C LEU A 56 -1.61 -23.92 19.49
N THR A 57 -1.58 -25.09 18.86
CA THR A 57 -0.97 -26.28 19.42
C THR A 57 0.56 -26.20 19.32
N ASP A 58 1.28 -27.11 20.02
CA ASP A 58 2.73 -27.21 19.90
C ASP A 58 3.14 -27.52 18.44
N GLU A 59 2.37 -28.33 17.74
CA GLU A 59 2.59 -28.63 16.32
C GLU A 59 2.37 -27.41 15.43
N GLY A 60 1.35 -26.60 15.71
CA GLY A 60 1.12 -25.34 15.02
C GLY A 60 2.28 -24.36 15.19
N ASN A 61 2.84 -24.26 16.40
CA ASN A 61 4.02 -23.43 16.66
C ASN A 61 5.26 -24.00 15.93
N ARG A 62 5.49 -25.31 15.96
CA ARG A 62 6.59 -25.95 15.25
C ARG A 62 6.56 -25.65 13.75
N ILE A 63 5.39 -25.78 13.12
CA ILE A 63 5.21 -25.49 11.70
C ILE A 63 5.56 -24.04 11.36
N ILE A 64 5.17 -23.10 12.24
CA ILE A 64 5.52 -21.68 12.05
C ILE A 64 7.03 -21.48 12.12
N ASP A 65 7.68 -22.06 13.10
CA ASP A 65 9.13 -21.90 13.30
C ASP A 65 9.91 -22.50 12.12
N ASP A 66 9.58 -23.72 11.69
CA ASP A 66 10.22 -24.40 10.57
C ASP A 66 9.99 -23.64 9.24
N ALA A 67 8.75 -23.29 8.94
CA ALA A 67 8.42 -22.54 7.74
C ALA A 67 9.05 -21.13 7.74
N THR A 68 9.10 -20.47 8.91
CA THR A 68 9.74 -19.15 9.06
C THR A 68 11.25 -19.25 8.88
N ALA A 69 11.89 -20.32 9.34
CA ALA A 69 13.31 -20.58 9.12
C ALA A 69 13.62 -20.75 7.64
N LEU A 70 12.80 -21.51 6.90
CA LEU A 70 12.91 -21.65 5.44
C LEU A 70 12.70 -20.32 4.73
N PHE A 71 11.76 -19.49 5.20
CA PHE A 71 11.53 -18.14 4.69
C PHE A 71 12.69 -17.19 5.03
N GLY A 72 13.29 -17.33 6.20
CA GLY A 72 14.46 -16.57 6.66
C GLY A 72 15.70 -16.82 5.81
N ASN A 73 15.93 -18.07 5.47
CA ASN A 73 17.01 -18.48 4.56
C ASN A 73 16.79 -17.94 3.13
N MET A 74 15.56 -17.78 2.68
CA MET A 74 15.24 -17.11 1.42
C MET A 74 15.50 -15.59 1.45
N ARG A 75 15.28 -14.94 2.60
CA ARG A 75 15.62 -13.50 2.76
C ARG A 75 17.12 -13.22 2.63
N ALA A 76 17.98 -14.18 2.97
CA ALA A 76 19.42 -14.06 2.80
C ALA A 76 19.85 -14.16 1.33
N SER A 77 19.08 -14.84 0.48
CA SER A 77 19.36 -15.02 -0.96
C SER A 77 18.62 -14.01 -1.85
N VAL A 78 17.49 -13.49 -1.42
CA VAL A 78 16.83 -12.36 -2.05
C VAL A 78 17.44 -11.10 -1.41
N LYS A 79 18.29 -10.36 -2.14
CA LYS A 79 18.62 -8.99 -1.75
C LYS A 79 17.30 -8.32 -1.39
N LYS A 80 17.14 -8.01 -0.10
CA LYS A 80 15.99 -7.28 0.41
C LYS A 80 15.87 -6.03 -0.43
N ILE A 81 14.93 -6.00 -1.36
CA ILE A 81 14.49 -4.75 -1.95
C ILE A 81 13.76 -4.05 -0.79
N VAL A 82 14.54 -3.41 0.06
CA VAL A 82 14.02 -2.45 1.03
C VAL A 82 13.58 -1.30 0.15
N VAL A 83 12.30 -1.29 -0.20
CA VAL A 83 11.70 -0.11 -0.83
C VAL A 83 11.88 0.99 0.19
N THR A 84 12.83 1.86 -0.05
CA THR A 84 13.13 2.98 0.83
C THR A 84 12.09 4.07 0.59
N GLU A 85 11.93 4.98 1.54
CA GLU A 85 11.11 6.18 1.35
C GLU A 85 11.56 6.95 0.09
N ASP A 86 12.85 6.90 -0.20
CA ASP A 86 13.46 7.46 -1.40
C ASP A 86 12.95 6.82 -2.69
N ASP A 87 12.73 5.50 -2.69
CA ASP A 87 12.18 4.77 -3.84
C ASP A 87 10.70 5.10 -4.05
N MET A 88 9.95 5.28 -2.97
CA MET A 88 8.54 5.69 -3.03
C MET A 88 8.39 7.10 -3.60
N VAL A 89 9.25 8.03 -3.20
CA VAL A 89 9.27 9.39 -3.78
C VAL A 89 9.63 9.37 -5.26
N VAL A 90 10.51 8.45 -5.69
CA VAL A 90 10.83 8.27 -7.11
C VAL A 90 9.61 7.72 -7.86
N GLN A 91 8.96 6.67 -7.35
CA GLN A 91 7.74 6.12 -7.96
C GLN A 91 6.64 7.17 -8.09
N TYR A 92 6.39 7.94 -7.03
CA TYR A 92 5.46 9.07 -7.05
C TYR A 92 5.81 10.06 -8.17
N LEU A 93 7.08 10.45 -8.27
CA LEU A 93 7.54 11.43 -9.26
C LEU A 93 7.39 10.91 -10.69
N GLU A 94 7.60 9.61 -10.90
CA GLU A 94 7.50 8.98 -12.23
C GLU A 94 6.09 8.95 -12.79
N MET A 95 5.07 9.03 -11.94
CA MET A 95 3.67 9.10 -12.36
C MET A 95 3.33 10.41 -13.08
N PHE A 96 4.02 11.51 -12.75
CA PHE A 96 3.78 12.80 -13.40
C PHE A 96 4.38 12.82 -14.83
N PRO A 97 3.77 13.57 -15.78
CA PRO A 97 4.30 13.69 -17.12
C PRO A 97 5.70 14.31 -17.12
N LYS A 98 6.51 13.95 -18.10
CA LYS A 98 7.84 14.56 -18.30
C LYS A 98 7.70 15.95 -18.93
N GLY A 99 8.57 16.87 -18.51
CA GLY A 99 8.65 18.21 -19.12
C GLY A 99 7.77 19.25 -18.41
N LYS A 100 7.21 20.17 -19.20
CA LYS A 100 6.42 21.30 -18.70
C LYS A 100 4.92 21.04 -18.89
N LEU A 101 4.14 21.42 -17.89
CA LEU A 101 2.68 21.49 -17.96
C LEU A 101 2.24 22.64 -18.90
N PRO A 102 0.98 22.66 -19.38
CA PRO A 102 0.43 23.77 -20.16
C PRO A 102 0.57 25.14 -19.47
N SER A 103 0.63 25.16 -18.14
CA SER A 103 0.92 26.37 -17.34
C SER A 103 2.35 26.90 -17.48
N GLY A 104 3.23 26.22 -18.24
CA GLY A 104 4.65 26.54 -18.39
C GLY A 104 5.55 26.06 -17.26
N LYS A 105 4.98 25.57 -16.14
CA LYS A 105 5.73 25.06 -14.98
C LYS A 105 6.21 23.62 -15.23
N ALA A 106 7.35 23.24 -14.63
CA ALA A 106 7.79 21.85 -14.64
C ALA A 106 6.76 20.96 -13.96
N ALA A 107 6.39 19.82 -14.57
CA ALA A 107 5.47 18.86 -13.97
C ALA A 107 6.12 18.11 -12.82
N ARG A 108 7.38 17.75 -12.98
CA ARG A 108 8.22 17.05 -12.00
C ARG A 108 9.17 18.03 -11.34
N LEU A 109 9.14 18.08 -10.00
CA LEU A 109 10.08 18.88 -9.22
C LEU A 109 11.20 18.02 -8.62
N PRO A 110 12.33 18.63 -8.18
CA PRO A 110 13.44 17.91 -7.62
C PRO A 110 13.03 17.05 -6.41
N LYS A 111 13.60 15.85 -6.30
CA LYS A 111 13.33 14.88 -5.24
C LYS A 111 13.43 15.47 -3.83
N ASN A 112 14.44 16.34 -3.59
CA ASN A 112 14.61 16.96 -2.28
C ASN A 112 13.47 17.90 -1.87
N ASP A 113 12.82 18.56 -2.83
CA ASP A 113 11.67 19.42 -2.56
C ASP A 113 10.43 18.58 -2.24
N LEU A 114 10.30 17.43 -2.92
CA LEU A 114 9.23 16.47 -2.66
C LEU A 114 9.37 15.83 -1.28
N LYS A 115 10.58 15.46 -0.84
CA LYS A 115 10.83 14.94 0.50
C LYS A 115 10.32 15.89 1.57
N LYS A 116 10.67 17.17 1.50
CA LYS A 116 10.14 18.21 2.42
C LYS A 116 8.61 18.33 2.35
N GLY A 117 8.04 18.09 1.17
CA GLY A 117 6.60 18.02 0.97
C GLY A 117 5.98 16.85 1.72
N PHE A 118 6.56 15.65 1.58
CA PHE A 118 6.10 14.44 2.24
C PHE A 118 6.35 14.44 3.74
N GLU A 119 7.47 15.00 4.23
CA GLU A 119 7.69 15.22 5.67
C GLU A 119 6.56 16.03 6.31
N TRP A 120 6.11 17.09 5.63
CA TRP A 120 4.96 17.85 6.07
C TRP A 120 3.67 17.03 5.95
N PHE A 121 3.47 16.30 4.85
CA PHE A 121 2.28 15.51 4.58
C PHE A 121 2.05 14.45 5.66
N PHE A 122 3.06 13.65 5.98
CA PHE A 122 2.97 12.60 7.01
C PHE A 122 2.89 13.14 8.46
N LYS A 123 3.19 14.42 8.69
CA LYS A 123 2.92 15.06 9.99
C LYS A 123 1.44 15.45 10.16
N ASN A 124 0.71 15.60 9.07
CA ASN A 124 -0.67 16.09 9.08
C ASN A 124 -1.69 15.01 8.68
N TYR A 125 -1.27 13.95 8.00
CA TYR A 125 -2.13 12.90 7.47
C TYR A 125 -1.51 11.53 7.66
N ASP A 126 -2.35 10.52 7.96
CA ASP A 126 -1.95 9.13 8.18
C ASP A 126 -2.41 8.25 7.00
N TYR A 127 -1.76 8.41 5.84
CA TYR A 127 -1.99 7.59 4.66
C TYR A 127 -0.81 6.68 4.34
N SER A 128 -1.09 5.46 3.90
CA SER A 128 -0.05 4.56 3.41
C SER A 128 0.51 5.02 2.05
N TRP A 129 1.76 4.65 1.75
CA TRP A 129 2.33 4.89 0.43
C TRP A 129 1.52 4.24 -0.70
N ASP A 130 0.91 3.07 -0.48
CA ASP A 130 0.03 2.41 -1.45
C ASP A 130 -1.18 3.31 -1.79
N THR A 131 -1.81 3.90 -0.79
CA THR A 131 -2.90 4.85 -0.97
C THR A 131 -2.44 6.10 -1.72
N ILE A 132 -1.28 6.66 -1.36
CA ILE A 132 -0.68 7.83 -2.00
C ILE A 132 -0.40 7.58 -3.48
N LEU A 133 0.20 6.43 -3.82
CA LEU A 133 0.50 6.08 -5.20
C LEU A 133 -0.76 5.87 -6.03
N LYS A 134 -1.78 5.17 -5.50
CA LYS A 134 -3.08 5.02 -6.15
C LYS A 134 -3.78 6.35 -6.37
N ALA A 135 -3.80 7.22 -5.36
CA ALA A 135 -4.37 8.57 -5.45
C ALA A 135 -3.65 9.41 -6.51
N THR A 136 -2.32 9.30 -6.59
CA THR A 136 -1.50 10.02 -7.56
C THR A 136 -1.75 9.52 -8.99
N ALA A 137 -1.80 8.20 -9.19
CA ALA A 137 -2.13 7.62 -10.50
C ALA A 137 -3.50 8.12 -10.96
N TYR A 138 -4.51 8.00 -10.10
CA TYR A 138 -5.85 8.46 -10.40
C TYR A 138 -5.91 9.96 -10.73
N TYR A 139 -5.20 10.81 -9.97
CA TYR A 139 -5.08 12.24 -10.23
C TYR A 139 -4.49 12.51 -11.62
N VAL A 140 -3.35 11.91 -11.95
CA VAL A 140 -2.67 12.13 -13.24
C VAL A 140 -3.54 11.67 -14.41
N ASP A 141 -4.15 10.49 -14.32
CA ASP A 141 -5.01 9.90 -15.35
C ASP A 141 -6.26 10.79 -15.59
N SER A 142 -6.81 11.40 -14.55
CA SER A 142 -7.96 12.31 -14.67
C SER A 142 -7.66 13.55 -15.53
N TYR A 143 -6.40 14.00 -15.54
CA TYR A 143 -5.96 15.15 -16.32
C TYR A 143 -5.39 14.78 -17.72
N GLU A 144 -5.02 13.52 -17.93
CA GLU A 144 -4.45 13.07 -19.21
C GLU A 144 -5.39 13.34 -20.38
N LYS A 145 -6.68 13.05 -20.24
CA LYS A 145 -7.73 13.27 -21.25
C LYS A 145 -7.79 14.74 -21.71
N ASN A 146 -7.46 15.68 -20.82
CA ASN A 146 -7.44 17.12 -21.09
C ASN A 146 -6.02 17.66 -21.33
N ARG A 147 -5.07 16.79 -21.73
CA ARG A 147 -3.67 17.16 -21.97
C ARG A 147 -3.04 17.91 -20.80
N TYR A 148 -3.36 17.49 -19.58
CA TYR A 148 -2.87 18.06 -18.31
C TYR A 148 -3.21 19.55 -18.09
N MET A 149 -4.27 20.06 -18.73
CA MET A 149 -4.75 21.42 -18.52
C MET A 149 -5.15 21.62 -17.04
N TYR A 150 -4.65 22.69 -16.42
CA TYR A 150 -4.86 23.03 -15.00
C TYR A 150 -4.28 22.05 -13.97
N MET A 151 -3.59 21.01 -14.40
CA MET A 151 -2.94 20.07 -13.51
C MET A 151 -1.89 20.78 -12.64
N LYS A 152 -1.85 20.49 -11.35
CA LYS A 152 -0.78 20.94 -10.46
C LYS A 152 0.46 20.07 -10.67
N ASN A 153 1.63 20.63 -10.44
CA ASN A 153 2.88 19.87 -10.46
C ASN A 153 3.02 18.98 -9.22
N SER A 154 4.01 18.10 -9.24
CA SER A 154 4.26 17.09 -8.21
C SER A 154 4.39 17.66 -6.79
N GLN A 155 4.88 18.89 -6.61
CA GLN A 155 4.99 19.52 -5.29
C GLN A 155 3.68 20.17 -4.84
N TYR A 156 3.01 20.93 -5.73
CA TYR A 156 1.76 21.59 -5.41
C TYR A 156 0.59 20.62 -5.21
N PHE A 157 0.69 19.40 -5.73
CA PHE A 157 -0.24 18.34 -5.46
C PHE A 157 -0.10 17.81 -4.02
N ILE A 158 1.15 17.65 -3.53
CA ILE A 158 1.39 17.25 -2.13
C ILE A 158 0.90 18.34 -1.17
N ARG A 159 1.33 19.60 -1.41
CA ARG A 159 0.92 20.75 -0.60
C ARG A 159 1.00 22.05 -1.37
N LYS A 160 0.06 22.93 -1.11
CA LYS A 160 0.03 24.29 -1.64
C LYS A 160 -0.22 25.28 -0.50
N GLN A 161 0.56 26.36 -0.45
CA GLN A 161 0.31 27.42 0.48
C GLN A 161 -0.76 28.38 -0.08
N ASN A 162 -1.77 28.67 0.71
CA ASN A 162 -2.81 29.63 0.41
C ASN A 162 -2.38 31.07 0.73
N ILE A 163 -3.20 32.04 0.35
CA ILE A 163 -2.94 33.47 0.56
C ILE A 163 -2.88 33.79 2.06
N ASP A 164 -3.70 33.13 2.88
CA ASP A 164 -3.73 33.26 4.34
C ASP A 164 -2.60 32.54 5.07
N LYS A 165 -1.62 32.01 4.32
CA LYS A 165 -0.50 31.21 4.79
C LYS A 165 -0.85 29.80 5.33
N SER A 166 -2.11 29.39 5.26
CA SER A 166 -2.49 27.99 5.51
C SER A 166 -1.93 27.07 4.42
N TRP A 167 -1.89 25.77 4.71
CA TRP A 167 -1.45 24.76 3.76
C TRP A 167 -2.60 23.81 3.45
N ASP A 168 -2.85 23.60 2.17
CA ASP A 168 -3.78 22.61 1.64
C ASP A 168 -3.07 21.49 0.93
N SER A 169 -3.66 20.30 0.96
CA SER A 169 -3.20 19.13 0.23
C SER A 169 -4.29 18.58 -0.69
N GLU A 170 -4.08 18.67 -2.00
CA GLU A 170 -4.96 18.02 -2.95
C GLU A 170 -4.72 16.50 -2.95
N LEU A 171 -3.49 16.07 -2.68
CA LEU A 171 -3.17 14.65 -2.50
C LEU A 171 -4.01 14.02 -1.38
N ALA A 172 -4.18 14.70 -0.24
CA ALA A 172 -5.01 14.20 0.85
C ALA A 172 -6.47 14.01 0.41
N ALA A 173 -7.03 14.97 -0.33
CA ALA A 173 -8.39 14.85 -0.87
C ALA A 173 -8.52 13.64 -1.82
N PHE A 174 -7.52 13.39 -2.65
CA PHE A 174 -7.52 12.22 -3.53
C PHE A 174 -7.29 10.90 -2.76
N CYS A 175 -6.52 10.91 -1.67
CA CYS A 175 -6.41 9.74 -0.79
C CYS A 175 -7.77 9.38 -0.16
N GLU A 176 -8.55 10.37 0.29
CA GLU A 176 -9.90 10.16 0.80
C GLU A 176 -10.82 9.50 -0.27
N ILE A 177 -10.75 9.96 -1.50
CA ILE A 177 -11.51 9.40 -2.61
C ILE A 177 -11.17 7.93 -2.80
N ILE A 178 -9.88 7.57 -2.82
CA ILE A 178 -9.43 6.17 -2.97
C ILE A 178 -9.91 5.29 -1.81
N LEU A 179 -9.86 5.78 -0.57
CA LEU A 179 -10.31 5.03 0.62
C LEU A 179 -11.83 4.84 0.65
N ASN A 180 -12.59 5.80 0.12
CA ASN A 180 -14.05 5.73 0.04
C ASN A 180 -14.57 4.94 -1.17
N GLY A 181 -13.73 4.16 -1.85
CA GLY A 181 -14.13 3.26 -2.92
C GLY A 181 -13.87 3.79 -4.34
N GLY A 182 -13.20 4.94 -4.47
CA GLY A 182 -12.90 5.58 -5.75
C GLY A 182 -14.13 6.23 -6.40
N TYR A 183 -13.94 6.91 -7.51
CA TYR A 183 -15.03 7.41 -8.34
C TYR A 183 -15.65 6.26 -9.13
N THR A 184 -16.98 6.15 -9.08
CA THR A 184 -17.75 5.59 -10.17
C THR A 184 -17.84 6.64 -11.28
N ASP A 185 -17.84 6.23 -12.55
CA ASP A 185 -17.88 7.13 -13.74
C ASP A 185 -19.05 8.16 -13.73
N ASP A 186 -19.96 8.05 -12.77
CA ASP A 186 -21.15 8.92 -12.62
C ASP A 186 -20.89 10.21 -11.82
N ASP A 187 -19.75 10.35 -11.12
CA ASP A 187 -19.46 11.53 -10.30
C ASP A 187 -18.85 12.71 -11.10
N ASN A 188 -19.55 13.16 -12.12
CA ASN A 188 -19.23 14.35 -12.90
C ASN A 188 -19.25 15.68 -12.10
N HIS A 189 -19.59 15.65 -10.81
CA HIS A 189 -19.79 16.87 -9.99
C HIS A 189 -18.51 17.54 -9.48
N ILE A 190 -17.34 16.94 -9.61
CA ILE A 190 -16.08 17.61 -9.17
C ILE A 190 -15.55 18.59 -10.23
N LYS A 191 -15.99 18.48 -11.47
CA LYS A 191 -15.59 19.45 -12.51
C LYS A 191 -16.07 20.88 -12.24
N GLU A 192 -17.09 21.07 -11.41
CA GLU A 192 -17.65 22.40 -11.11
C GLU A 192 -17.00 23.10 -9.91
N ARG A 193 -16.18 22.43 -9.09
CA ARG A 193 -15.47 23.05 -7.96
C ARG A 193 -14.05 23.52 -8.24
N VAL A 194 -13.56 23.37 -9.46
CA VAL A 194 -12.19 23.72 -9.89
C VAL A 194 -12.19 24.82 -10.95
N VAL A 195 -13.25 25.63 -11.01
CA VAL A 195 -13.27 26.87 -11.80
C VAL A 195 -13.14 28.09 -10.91
#